data_c9d8370a8ed75109fd35e4fe0bc787f6
#
_entry.id   c9d8370a8ed75109fd35e4fe0bc787f6
#
_cell.length_a   1.000
_cell.length_b   1.000
_cell.length_c   1.000
_cell.angle_alpha   90.00
_cell.angle_beta   90.00
_cell.angle_gamma   90.00
#
_symmetry.space_group_name_H-M   'P 1'
#
loop_
_entity.id
_entity.type
_entity.pdbx_description
1 polymer ?
#
loop_
_entity_poly.entity_id
_entity_poly.type
_entity_poly.pdbx_seq_one_letter_code
_entity_poly.pdbx_strand_id
1 'polypeptide(L)'
;MIEVGILSDTHGVIHPEIIKLMNACDFVIHAGDIVDEASLKALQPKQRMIAVKGNNDIHINSLGEVESLDLPGGNIAIEHGHLHGHIQPSHDSLRETYPNAKVIIYGHTHKQVIDKDQSPWVINPGSAGKTRNYGAAKCLKLTIKSEQEWVIEPKIFDDIFNI
;
A
#
# COMPACT_ATOMS: atom_id res chain seq x y z
N MET A 1 8.56 7.30 17.39
CA MET A 1 7.34 6.85 16.69
C MET A 1 7.57 6.97 15.19
N ILE A 2 7.29 5.91 14.45
CA ILE A 2 7.48 5.88 13.00
C ILE A 2 6.11 5.81 12.34
N GLU A 3 5.88 6.64 11.31
CA GLU A 3 4.63 6.66 10.56
C GLU A 3 4.89 6.19 9.13
N VAL A 4 4.08 5.23 8.67
CA VAL A 4 4.15 4.65 7.33
C VAL A 4 2.81 4.89 6.63
N GLY A 5 2.85 5.63 5.53
CA GLY A 5 1.68 5.80 4.68
C GLY A 5 1.62 4.67 3.66
N ILE A 6 0.43 4.12 3.43
CA ILE A 6 0.25 2.96 2.53
C ILE A 6 -0.87 3.28 1.55
N LEU A 7 -0.55 3.19 0.26
CA LEU A 7 -1.52 3.43 -0.81
C LEU A 7 -1.30 2.44 -1.95
N SER A 8 -2.28 2.34 -2.85
CA SER A 8 -2.22 1.42 -3.99
C SER A 8 -3.22 1.80 -5.07
N ASP A 9 -3.04 1.20 -6.26
CA ASP A 9 -4.02 1.22 -7.36
C ASP A 9 -4.46 2.62 -7.75
N THR A 10 -3.49 3.51 -7.89
CA THR A 10 -3.74 4.92 -8.22
C THR A 10 -4.09 5.14 -9.68
N HIS A 11 -3.59 4.27 -10.58
CA HIS A 11 -3.86 4.36 -12.03
C HIS A 11 -3.61 5.78 -12.58
N GLY A 12 -2.49 6.37 -12.19
CA GLY A 12 -2.05 7.66 -12.71
C GLY A 12 -2.52 8.89 -11.93
N VAL A 13 -3.47 8.74 -11.03
CA VAL A 13 -4.04 9.87 -10.28
C VAL A 13 -4.11 9.53 -8.80
N ILE A 14 -3.48 10.36 -7.96
CA ILE A 14 -3.51 10.20 -6.52
C ILE A 14 -4.37 11.31 -5.92
N HIS A 15 -5.29 10.95 -5.03
CA HIS A 15 -6.14 11.93 -4.36
C HIS A 15 -5.27 12.95 -3.62
N PRO A 16 -5.53 14.27 -3.77
CA PRO A 16 -4.67 15.31 -3.17
C PRO A 16 -4.54 15.20 -1.65
N GLU A 17 -5.59 14.83 -0.94
CA GLU A 17 -5.53 14.67 0.52
C GLU A 17 -4.68 13.47 0.92
N ILE A 18 -4.63 12.44 0.07
CA ILE A 18 -3.76 11.28 0.31
C ILE A 18 -2.31 11.67 0.10
N ILE A 19 -2.00 12.45 -0.94
CA ILE A 19 -0.64 12.98 -1.14
C ILE A 19 -0.17 13.73 0.09
N LYS A 20 -1.03 14.59 0.62
CA LYS A 20 -0.71 15.39 1.80
C LYS A 20 -0.42 14.51 3.02
N LEU A 21 -1.25 13.49 3.24
CA LEU A 21 -1.06 12.56 4.34
C LEU A 21 0.24 11.77 4.19
N MET A 22 0.50 11.25 2.97
CA MET A 22 1.70 10.47 2.69
C MET A 22 2.97 11.28 2.94
N ASN A 23 2.98 12.54 2.49
CA ASN A 23 4.17 13.39 2.62
C ASN A 23 4.46 13.80 4.07
N ALA A 24 3.50 13.64 4.96
CA ALA A 24 3.71 13.84 6.39
C ALA A 24 4.29 12.61 7.09
N CYS A 25 4.32 11.45 6.42
CA CYS A 25 4.84 10.22 7.00
C CYS A 25 6.35 10.10 6.84
N ASP A 26 6.96 9.18 7.59
CA ASP A 26 8.38 8.86 7.48
C ASP A 26 8.64 8.02 6.24
N PHE A 27 7.80 7.02 6.00
CA PHE A 27 7.88 6.13 4.85
C PHE A 27 6.55 6.11 4.12
N VAL A 28 6.61 5.87 2.81
CA VAL A 28 5.43 5.64 1.99
C VAL A 28 5.62 4.35 1.20
N ILE A 29 4.58 3.52 1.18
CA ILE A 29 4.55 2.27 0.42
C ILE A 29 3.43 2.33 -0.59
N HIS A 30 3.76 2.13 -1.87
CA HIS A 30 2.79 2.02 -2.95
C HIS A 30 2.77 0.58 -3.44
N ALA A 31 1.63 -0.08 -3.31
CA ALA A 31 1.49 -1.52 -3.59
C ALA A 31 1.13 -1.84 -5.05
N GLY A 32 1.40 -0.93 -5.99
CA GLY A 32 1.32 -1.22 -7.42
C GLY A 32 0.09 -0.68 -8.13
N ASP A 33 0.06 -0.90 -9.44
CA ASP A 33 -0.89 -0.31 -10.39
C ASP A 33 -0.80 1.22 -10.36
N ILE A 34 0.40 1.67 -10.62
CA ILE A 34 0.78 3.08 -10.68
C ILE A 34 0.36 3.69 -12.02
N VAL A 35 0.63 2.94 -13.11
CA VAL A 35 0.35 3.25 -14.51
C VAL A 35 1.19 4.42 -15.04
N ASP A 36 1.19 5.55 -14.38
CA ASP A 36 2.00 6.72 -14.75
C ASP A 36 3.11 6.91 -13.72
N GLU A 37 4.33 6.52 -14.08
CA GLU A 37 5.48 6.61 -13.18
C GLU A 37 5.71 8.04 -12.66
N ALA A 38 5.42 9.05 -13.48
CA ALA A 38 5.60 10.44 -13.09
C ALA A 38 4.75 10.82 -11.87
N SER A 39 3.61 10.14 -11.65
CA SER A 39 2.76 10.41 -10.51
C SER A 39 3.46 10.14 -9.17
N LEU A 40 4.46 9.25 -9.15
CA LEU A 40 5.21 8.95 -7.94
C LEU A 40 6.02 10.15 -7.43
N LYS A 41 6.32 11.11 -8.29
CA LYS A 41 7.09 12.31 -7.90
C LYS A 41 6.36 13.17 -6.87
N ALA A 42 5.04 13.04 -6.78
CA ALA A 42 4.25 13.75 -5.78
C ALA A 42 4.43 13.17 -4.38
N LEU A 43 4.91 11.92 -4.27
CA LEU A 43 5.10 11.24 -3.01
C LEU A 43 6.52 11.47 -2.48
N GLN A 44 6.65 12.37 -1.52
CA GLN A 44 7.93 12.77 -0.95
C GLN A 44 7.87 12.70 0.59
N PRO A 45 7.88 11.48 1.15
CA PRO A 45 7.90 11.31 2.60
C PRO A 45 9.22 11.76 3.19
N LYS A 46 9.30 11.81 4.52
CA LYS A 46 10.48 12.32 5.22
C LYS A 46 11.72 11.48 4.99
N GLN A 47 11.58 10.15 4.84
CA GLN A 47 12.73 9.27 4.70
C GLN A 47 12.78 8.55 3.36
N ARG A 48 11.77 7.71 3.04
CA ARG A 48 11.85 6.86 1.86
C ARG A 48 10.48 6.48 1.32
N MET A 49 10.36 6.41 0.00
CA MET A 49 9.19 5.88 -0.71
C MET A 49 9.58 4.54 -1.34
N ILE A 50 8.76 3.51 -1.13
CA ILE A 50 8.94 2.17 -1.68
C ILE A 50 7.73 1.86 -2.55
N ALA A 51 7.96 1.37 -3.77
CA ALA A 51 6.88 1.01 -4.67
C ALA A 51 7.19 -0.32 -5.36
N VAL A 52 6.12 -1.07 -5.67
CA VAL A 52 6.21 -2.31 -6.45
C VAL A 52 5.39 -2.18 -7.73
N LYS A 53 5.65 -3.05 -8.71
CA LYS A 53 4.85 -3.14 -9.93
C LYS A 53 3.55 -3.87 -9.69
N GLY A 54 2.45 -3.30 -10.19
CA GLY A 54 1.23 -4.07 -10.37
C GLY A 54 1.14 -4.70 -11.76
N ASN A 55 0.05 -5.40 -12.03
CA ASN A 55 -0.16 -6.05 -13.33
C ASN A 55 -0.32 -5.05 -14.49
N ASN A 56 -0.59 -3.79 -14.20
CA ASN A 56 -0.69 -2.73 -15.21
C ASN A 56 0.59 -1.89 -15.34
N ASP A 57 1.69 -2.30 -14.71
CA ASP A 57 2.95 -1.53 -14.67
C ASP A 57 4.09 -2.21 -15.41
N ILE A 58 3.80 -3.08 -16.38
CA ILE A 58 4.82 -3.83 -17.10
C ILE A 58 5.84 -2.90 -17.80
N HIS A 59 5.42 -1.69 -18.13
CA HIS A 59 6.26 -0.68 -18.78
C HIS A 59 7.18 0.07 -17.81
N ILE A 60 7.00 -0.10 -16.51
CA ILE A 60 7.83 0.57 -15.50
C ILE A 60 8.98 -0.35 -15.10
N ASN A 61 10.12 -0.17 -15.76
CA ASN A 61 11.26 -1.08 -15.55
C ASN A 61 12.06 -0.79 -14.29
N SER A 62 11.90 0.38 -13.70
CA SER A 62 12.65 0.79 -12.51
C SER A 62 12.18 0.12 -11.22
N LEU A 63 11.02 -0.55 -11.24
CA LEU A 63 10.42 -1.15 -10.05
C LEU A 63 10.46 -2.67 -10.12
N GLY A 64 10.60 -3.30 -8.95
CA GLY A 64 10.45 -4.75 -8.81
C GLY A 64 9.01 -5.14 -8.53
N GLU A 65 8.75 -6.44 -8.54
CA GLU A 65 7.44 -6.99 -8.22
C GLU A 65 7.24 -7.20 -6.73
N VAL A 66 8.33 -7.36 -5.98
CA VAL A 66 8.32 -7.58 -4.53
C VAL A 66 9.35 -6.68 -3.88
N GLU A 67 8.98 -6.08 -2.78
CA GLU A 67 9.89 -5.29 -1.94
C GLU A 67 9.67 -5.63 -0.48
N SER A 68 10.60 -5.24 0.36
CA SER A 68 10.45 -5.40 1.80
C SER A 68 11.06 -4.20 2.54
N LEU A 69 10.58 -4.00 3.77
CA LEU A 69 11.05 -2.93 4.63
C LEU A 69 11.17 -3.44 6.05
N ASP A 70 12.37 -3.36 6.63
CA ASP A 70 12.59 -3.72 8.02
C ASP A 70 12.40 -2.50 8.90
N LEU A 71 11.54 -2.63 9.91
CA LEU A 71 11.26 -1.58 10.88
C LEU A 71 11.35 -2.16 12.29
N PRO A 72 11.44 -1.31 13.32
CA PRO A 72 11.47 -1.83 14.69
C PRO A 72 10.26 -2.72 14.99
N GLY A 73 10.52 -3.97 15.33
CA GLY A 73 9.49 -4.95 15.64
C GLY A 73 9.18 -5.93 14.53
N GLY A 74 9.62 -5.71 13.29
CA GLY A 74 9.41 -6.69 12.24
C GLY A 74 9.60 -6.20 10.83
N ASN A 75 9.34 -7.11 9.89
CA ASN A 75 9.48 -6.90 8.46
C ASN A 75 8.12 -6.68 7.81
N ILE A 76 8.06 -5.79 6.84
CA ILE A 76 6.91 -5.60 5.98
C ILE A 76 7.25 -6.18 4.60
N ALA A 77 6.43 -7.10 4.11
CA ALA A 77 6.53 -7.63 2.75
C ALA A 77 5.48 -6.94 1.87
N ILE A 78 5.86 -6.57 0.65
CA ILE A 78 5.02 -5.79 -0.24
C ILE A 78 5.01 -6.43 -1.62
N GLU A 79 3.81 -6.72 -2.15
CA GLU A 79 3.63 -7.07 -3.54
C GLU A 79 2.22 -6.64 -3.97
N HIS A 80 1.96 -6.63 -5.29
CA HIS A 80 0.63 -6.22 -5.77
C HIS A 80 -0.45 -7.27 -5.46
N GLY A 81 -0.11 -8.54 -5.50
CA GLY A 81 -1.01 -9.64 -5.10
C GLY A 81 -1.66 -10.39 -6.25
N HIS A 82 -1.57 -9.90 -7.50
CA HIS A 82 -2.25 -10.51 -8.64
C HIS A 82 -1.79 -11.95 -8.94
N LEU A 83 -0.60 -12.35 -8.47
CA LEU A 83 -0.09 -13.71 -8.65
C LEU A 83 -0.63 -14.70 -7.61
N HIS A 84 -1.33 -14.22 -6.58
CA HIS A 84 -1.96 -15.03 -5.53
C HIS A 84 -3.46 -15.20 -5.74
N GLY A 85 -3.96 -14.88 -6.92
CA GLY A 85 -5.36 -14.94 -7.30
C GLY A 85 -5.74 -13.70 -8.06
N HIS A 86 -6.10 -13.85 -9.34
CA HIS A 86 -6.34 -12.69 -10.21
C HIS A 86 -7.56 -11.86 -9.78
N ILE A 87 -8.62 -12.51 -9.32
CA ILE A 87 -9.83 -11.81 -8.88
C ILE A 87 -9.70 -11.40 -7.41
N GLN A 88 -9.28 -12.34 -6.57
CA GLN A 88 -9.14 -12.14 -5.13
C GLN A 88 -7.86 -12.82 -4.65
N PRO A 89 -6.80 -12.07 -4.36
CA PRO A 89 -5.59 -12.66 -3.79
C PRO A 89 -5.88 -13.43 -2.51
N SER A 90 -5.33 -14.64 -2.42
CA SER A 90 -5.50 -15.50 -1.25
C SER A 90 -4.60 -15.04 -0.11
N HIS A 91 -5.19 -14.73 1.03
CA HIS A 91 -4.42 -14.36 2.22
C HIS A 91 -3.57 -15.52 2.73
N ASP A 92 -4.09 -16.76 2.62
CA ASP A 92 -3.32 -17.95 3.00
C ASP A 92 -2.08 -18.11 2.12
N SER A 93 -2.23 -17.90 0.81
CA SER A 93 -1.10 -17.97 -0.13
C SER A 93 -0.06 -16.90 0.19
N LEU A 94 -0.50 -15.68 0.49
CA LEU A 94 0.41 -14.60 0.86
C LEU A 94 1.17 -14.93 2.16
N ARG A 95 0.49 -15.47 3.16
CA ARG A 95 1.12 -15.85 4.42
C ARG A 95 2.11 -16.99 4.24
N GLU A 96 1.82 -17.94 3.37
CA GLU A 96 2.73 -19.05 3.05
C GLU A 96 3.99 -18.55 2.35
N THR A 97 3.86 -17.53 1.51
CA THR A 97 4.99 -16.95 0.75
C THR A 97 5.88 -16.10 1.66
N TYR A 98 5.29 -15.38 2.60
CA TYR A 98 6.02 -14.45 3.48
C TYR A 98 5.80 -14.78 4.97
N PRO A 99 6.18 -16.00 5.42
CA PRO A 99 5.86 -16.44 6.78
C PRO A 99 6.59 -15.66 7.88
N ASN A 100 7.69 -15.01 7.54
CA ASN A 100 8.52 -14.28 8.49
C ASN A 100 8.21 -12.78 8.55
N ALA A 101 7.29 -12.30 7.72
CA ALA A 101 6.87 -10.91 7.77
C ALA A 101 5.96 -10.68 8.98
N LYS A 102 5.94 -9.46 9.48
CA LYS A 102 4.97 -9.04 10.48
C LYS A 102 3.68 -8.58 9.81
N VAL A 103 3.81 -7.87 8.69
CA VAL A 103 2.70 -7.37 7.89
C VAL A 103 2.99 -7.63 6.42
N ILE A 104 1.97 -8.08 5.69
CA ILE A 104 2.01 -8.24 4.24
C ILE A 104 1.06 -7.21 3.63
N ILE A 105 1.55 -6.42 2.69
CA ILE A 105 0.77 -5.39 2.00
C ILE A 105 0.56 -5.82 0.56
N TYR A 106 -0.70 -5.76 0.11
CA TYR A 106 -1.05 -6.02 -1.28
C TYR A 106 -2.10 -5.01 -1.77
N GLY A 107 -2.41 -5.02 -3.05
CA GLY A 107 -3.40 -4.14 -3.66
C GLY A 107 -4.32 -4.92 -4.57
N HIS A 108 -4.39 -4.54 -5.85
CA HIS A 108 -5.07 -5.25 -6.94
C HIS A 108 -6.60 -5.20 -6.91
N THR A 109 -7.23 -5.50 -5.77
CA THR A 109 -8.71 -5.57 -5.68
C THR A 109 -9.38 -4.21 -5.59
N HIS A 110 -8.64 -3.16 -5.25
CA HIS A 110 -9.14 -1.82 -4.94
C HIS A 110 -10.01 -1.76 -3.67
N LYS A 111 -10.11 -2.88 -2.93
CA LYS A 111 -10.91 -2.95 -1.70
C LYS A 111 -10.02 -2.89 -0.48
N GLN A 112 -10.35 -1.98 0.43
CA GLN A 112 -9.59 -1.84 1.67
C GLN A 112 -9.87 -3.02 2.61
N VAL A 113 -8.82 -3.68 3.08
CA VAL A 113 -8.90 -4.84 3.96
C VAL A 113 -7.82 -4.72 5.04
N ILE A 114 -8.20 -5.02 6.28
CA ILE A 114 -7.27 -5.16 7.39
C ILE A 114 -7.56 -6.52 8.04
N ASP A 115 -6.74 -7.51 7.69
CA ASP A 115 -6.89 -8.88 8.18
C ASP A 115 -5.81 -9.16 9.23
N LYS A 116 -6.22 -9.11 10.50
CA LYS A 116 -5.35 -9.40 11.64
C LYS A 116 -5.73 -10.71 12.34
N ASP A 117 -6.51 -11.56 11.67
CA ASP A 117 -6.98 -12.82 12.24
C ASP A 117 -5.86 -13.82 12.49
N GLN A 118 -4.79 -13.72 11.73
CA GLN A 118 -3.61 -14.58 11.83
C GLN A 118 -2.35 -13.73 11.63
N SER A 119 -1.22 -14.32 11.95
CA SER A 119 0.10 -13.74 11.64
C SER A 119 0.68 -14.43 10.41
N PRO A 120 1.29 -13.68 9.48
CA PRO A 120 1.37 -12.21 9.40
C PRO A 120 0.01 -11.55 9.17
N TRP A 121 -0.14 -10.32 9.59
CA TRP A 121 -1.29 -9.50 9.18
C TRP A 121 -1.24 -9.30 7.67
N VAL A 122 -2.41 -9.30 7.02
CA VAL A 122 -2.51 -9.06 5.58
C VAL A 122 -3.42 -7.85 5.36
N ILE A 123 -2.90 -6.82 4.71
CA ILE A 123 -3.63 -5.57 4.57
C ILE A 123 -3.59 -5.06 3.14
N ASN A 124 -4.67 -4.39 2.73
CA ASN A 124 -4.83 -3.74 1.44
C ASN A 124 -5.36 -2.34 1.69
N PRO A 125 -4.68 -1.29 1.20
CA PRO A 125 -5.13 0.08 1.46
C PRO A 125 -6.38 0.48 0.67
N GLY A 126 -6.77 -0.28 -0.33
CA GLY A 126 -7.82 0.12 -1.27
C GLY A 126 -7.24 0.99 -2.38
N SER A 127 -8.08 1.61 -3.19
CA SER A 127 -7.63 2.49 -4.26
C SER A 127 -7.49 3.93 -3.77
N ALA A 128 -6.31 4.50 -3.97
CA ALA A 128 -6.04 5.90 -3.63
C ALA A 128 -6.32 6.85 -4.81
N GLY A 129 -6.81 6.31 -5.92
CA GLY A 129 -7.15 7.05 -7.13
C GLY A 129 -8.65 7.05 -7.40
N LYS A 130 -8.99 7.27 -8.66
CA LYS A 130 -10.39 7.33 -9.11
C LYS A 130 -10.94 5.99 -9.56
N THR A 131 -10.07 5.10 -10.06
CA THR A 131 -10.47 3.86 -10.72
C THR A 131 -11.01 2.84 -9.73
N ARG A 132 -12.30 2.52 -9.85
CA ARG A 132 -12.98 1.51 -9.01
C ARG A 132 -12.66 1.65 -7.53
N ASN A 133 -12.73 2.89 -7.01
CA ASN A 133 -12.41 3.15 -5.61
C ASN A 133 -13.56 2.84 -4.64
N TYR A 134 -14.66 2.31 -5.16
CA TYR A 134 -15.85 1.94 -4.36
C TYR A 134 -16.41 3.13 -3.57
N GLY A 135 -16.49 4.28 -4.22
CA GLY A 135 -17.17 5.46 -3.71
C GLY A 135 -16.29 6.47 -2.99
N ALA A 136 -15.04 6.12 -2.70
CA ALA A 136 -14.11 7.04 -2.04
C ALA A 136 -12.67 6.58 -2.21
N ALA A 137 -11.75 7.52 -2.30
CA ALA A 137 -10.33 7.21 -2.29
C ALA A 137 -9.91 6.79 -0.88
N LYS A 138 -9.03 5.78 -0.79
CA LYS A 138 -8.67 5.16 0.47
C LYS A 138 -7.17 4.94 0.57
N CYS A 139 -6.68 4.96 1.79
CA CYS A 139 -5.31 4.58 2.12
C CYS A 139 -5.26 4.09 3.57
N LEU A 140 -4.09 3.63 3.98
CA LEU A 140 -3.86 3.22 5.37
C LEU A 140 -2.70 4.03 5.93
N LYS A 141 -2.71 4.20 7.24
CA LYS A 141 -1.59 4.74 7.99
C LYS A 141 -1.20 3.73 9.07
N LEU A 142 0.04 3.30 9.03
CA LEU A 142 0.61 2.42 10.05
C LEU A 142 1.48 3.27 10.96
N THR A 143 1.23 3.20 12.25
CA THR A 143 2.04 3.88 13.26
C THR A 143 2.75 2.84 14.10
N ILE A 144 4.07 2.91 14.15
CA ILE A 144 4.90 2.05 14.98
C ILE A 144 5.24 2.83 16.25
N LYS A 145 4.52 2.54 17.32
CA LYS A 145 4.72 3.21 18.61
C LYS A 145 5.88 2.58 19.37
N SER A 146 6.05 1.27 19.21
CA SER A 146 7.16 0.48 19.77
C SER A 146 7.29 -0.80 18.96
N GLU A 147 8.29 -1.62 19.25
CA GLU A 147 8.47 -2.91 18.59
C GLU A 147 7.26 -3.82 18.74
N GLN A 148 6.52 -3.69 19.84
CA GLN A 148 5.37 -4.52 20.14
C GLN A 148 4.04 -3.87 19.76
N GLU A 149 4.02 -2.57 19.46
CA GLU A 149 2.76 -1.86 19.22
C GLU A 149 2.77 -1.21 17.84
N TRP A 150 2.16 -1.89 16.89
CA TRP A 150 1.92 -1.42 15.53
C TRP A 150 0.42 -1.18 15.36
N VAL A 151 0.03 0.04 15.01
CA VAL A 151 -1.37 0.44 14.89
C VAL A 151 -1.67 0.80 13.44
N ILE A 152 -2.71 0.19 12.86
CA ILE A 152 -3.14 0.46 11.48
C ILE A 152 -4.45 1.23 11.51
N GLU A 153 -4.48 2.38 10.83
CA GLU A 153 -5.66 3.23 10.74
C GLU A 153 -6.14 3.34 9.29
N PRO A 154 -7.39 2.96 9.00
CA PRO A 154 -7.96 3.20 7.67
C PRO A 154 -8.29 4.69 7.51
N LYS A 155 -8.05 5.20 6.30
CA LYS A 155 -8.36 6.58 5.93
C LYS A 155 -9.21 6.56 4.67
N ILE A 156 -10.29 7.33 4.67
CA ILE A 156 -11.25 7.43 3.58
C ILE A 156 -11.47 8.89 3.27
N PHE A 157 -11.41 9.27 2.01
CA PHE A 157 -11.57 10.65 1.56
C PHE A 157 -12.68 10.73 0.50
N ASP A 158 -13.41 11.83 0.49
CA ASP A 158 -14.42 12.06 -0.52
C ASP A 158 -13.83 11.96 -1.92
N ASP A 159 -14.61 11.42 -2.86
CA ASP A 159 -14.15 11.21 -4.23
C ASP A 159 -14.19 12.51 -5.03
N ILE A 160 -13.55 13.55 -4.51
CA ILE A 160 -13.47 14.87 -5.15
C ILE A 160 -11.99 15.14 -5.45
N PHE A 161 -11.66 15.10 -6.69
CA PHE A 161 -10.27 15.20 -7.13
C PHE A 161 -9.87 16.59 -7.57
N ASN A 162 -10.72 17.54 -7.55
CA ASN A 162 -10.48 18.66 -8.05
C ASN A 162 -10.92 19.60 -8.09
N ILE A 163 -11.47 19.57 -7.90
CA ILE A 163 -11.98 20.37 -8.39
C ILE A 163 -11.51 21.67 -8.38
#